data_e3c737e65af56739294a068d46eaa9c3
#
_entry.id   e3c737e65af56739294a068d46eaa9c3
#
_cell.length_a   1.000
_cell.length_b   1.000
_cell.length_c   1.000
_cell.angle_alpha   90.00
_cell.angle_beta   90.00
_cell.angle_gamma   90.00
#
_symmetry.space_group_name_H-M   'P 1'
#
loop_
_entity.id
_entity.type
_entity.pdbx_description
1 polymer ?
#
loop_
_entity_poly.entity_id
_entity_poly.type
_entity_poly.pdbx_seq_one_letter_code
_entity_poly.pdbx_strand_id
1 'polypeptide(L)' 'MRKVLKRISDGDIAGDYGYVYPPGIPFIVPGEIVTKEIMCDIINAKLSGYEVHGVEFKDAVPYMNCVV' A
#
# COMPACT_ATOMS: atom_id res chain seq x y z
N MET A 1 -3.00 -12.53 -15.07
CA MET A 1 -2.72 -11.17 -14.60
C MET A 1 -1.32 -11.10 -14.04
N ARG A 2 -0.64 -10.02 -14.34
CA ARG A 2 0.73 -9.81 -13.91
C ARG A 2 0.77 -8.81 -12.76
N LYS A 3 1.65 -9.06 -11.79
CA LYS A 3 1.89 -8.13 -10.69
C LYS A 3 3.29 -7.58 -10.84
N VAL A 4 3.44 -6.29 -10.66
CA VAL A 4 4.75 -5.64 -10.65
C VAL A 4 4.85 -4.76 -9.41
N LEU A 5 6.05 -4.71 -8.84
CA LEU A 5 6.33 -3.78 -7.75
C LEU A 5 6.53 -2.41 -8.39
N LYS A 6 5.71 -1.45 -8.01
CA LYS A 6 5.78 -0.12 -8.59
C LYS A 6 5.41 0.92 -7.53
N ARG A 7 5.82 2.14 -7.76
CA ARG A 7 5.36 3.29 -6.99
C ARG A 7 3.85 3.39 -7.13
N ILE A 8 3.13 3.40 -6.02
CA ILE A 8 1.68 3.46 -6.06
C ILE A 8 1.20 4.86 -6.44
N SER A 9 0.12 4.89 -7.20
CA SER A 9 -0.54 6.13 -7.57
C SER A 9 -2.04 5.90 -7.64
N ASP A 10 -2.78 6.99 -7.61
CA ASP A 10 -4.24 6.96 -7.66
C ASP A 10 -4.70 6.22 -8.91
N GLY A 11 -5.57 5.24 -8.72
CA GLY A 11 -6.11 4.44 -9.82
C GLY A 11 -5.41 3.11 -10.04
N ASP A 12 -4.27 2.86 -9.41
CA ASP A 12 -3.61 1.56 -9.51
C ASP A 12 -4.45 0.47 -8.86
N ILE A 13 -4.29 -0.76 -9.32
CA ILE A 13 -5.02 -1.91 -8.76
C ILE A 13 -4.04 -2.70 -7.90
N ALA A 14 -4.36 -2.85 -6.64
CA ALA A 14 -3.51 -3.59 -5.71
C ALA A 14 -3.42 -5.07 -6.11
N GLY A 15 -2.22 -5.62 -6.05
CA GLY A 15 -1.98 -7.04 -6.34
C GLY A 15 -1.81 -7.88 -5.09
N ASP A 16 -1.65 -7.28 -3.94
CA ASP A 16 -1.46 -7.96 -2.66
C ASP A 16 -2.18 -7.23 -1.55
N TYR A 17 -2.26 -7.89 -0.39
CA TYR A 17 -2.78 -7.25 0.82
C TYR A 17 -1.79 -6.23 1.34
N GLY A 18 -2.33 -5.10 1.82
CA GLY A 18 -1.57 -4.16 2.62
C GLY A 18 -2.25 -4.03 3.97
N TYR A 19 -1.47 -4.06 5.06
CA TYR A 19 -2.07 -3.94 6.39
C TYR A 19 -1.12 -3.24 7.34
N VAL A 20 -1.71 -2.69 8.40
CA VAL A 20 -0.99 -1.96 9.45
C VAL A 20 -0.97 -2.82 10.70
N TYR A 21 0.18 -2.99 11.31
CA TYR A 21 0.36 -3.81 12.49
C TYR A 21 1.01 -3.01 13.61
N PRO A 22 0.57 -3.10 14.85
CA PRO A 22 -0.67 -3.69 15.33
C PRO A 22 -1.88 -2.82 15.00
N PRO A 23 -3.10 -3.39 14.87
CA PRO A 23 -3.52 -4.76 15.17
C PRO A 23 -3.60 -5.70 13.98
N GLY A 24 -3.00 -5.36 12.83
CA GLY A 24 -3.06 -6.21 11.66
C GLY A 24 -4.32 -6.02 10.82
N ILE A 25 -4.81 -4.79 10.76
CA ILE A 25 -6.00 -4.45 9.98
C ILE A 25 -5.57 -4.15 8.54
N PRO A 26 -6.16 -4.83 7.53
CA PRO A 26 -5.87 -4.52 6.15
C PRO A 26 -6.46 -3.17 5.76
N PHE A 27 -5.65 -2.35 5.07
CA PHE A 27 -6.13 -1.09 4.49
C PHE A 27 -6.42 -1.24 3.01
N ILE A 28 -5.93 -2.30 2.37
CA ILE A 28 -6.21 -2.59 0.98
C ILE A 28 -6.09 -4.10 0.75
N VAL A 29 -6.92 -4.62 -0.13
CA VAL A 29 -6.94 -6.05 -0.49
C VAL A 29 -6.65 -6.19 -1.98
N PRO A 30 -6.19 -7.38 -2.45
CA PRO A 30 -5.94 -7.59 -3.88
C PRO A 30 -7.19 -7.29 -4.70
N GLY A 31 -7.00 -6.58 -5.81
CA GLY A 31 -8.08 -6.17 -6.70
C GLY A 31 -8.71 -4.84 -6.37
N GLU A 32 -8.39 -4.29 -5.22
CA GLU A 32 -8.93 -2.98 -4.80
C GLU A 32 -8.14 -1.85 -5.47
N ILE A 33 -8.84 -0.77 -5.78
CA ILE A 33 -8.23 0.38 -6.42
C ILE A 33 -7.58 1.27 -5.37
N VAL A 34 -6.34 1.66 -5.62
CA VAL A 34 -5.61 2.58 -4.75
C VAL A 34 -6.19 3.98 -4.94
N THR A 35 -6.51 4.63 -3.84
CA THR A 35 -7.02 6.00 -3.84
C THR A 35 -6.04 6.92 -3.11
N LYS A 36 -6.23 8.22 -3.28
CA LYS A 36 -5.42 9.20 -2.55
C LYS A 36 -5.59 9.06 -1.04
N GLU A 37 -6.81 8.73 -0.59
CA GLU A 37 -7.08 8.50 0.83
C GLU A 37 -6.26 7.34 1.37
N ILE A 38 -6.21 6.24 0.63
CA ILE A 38 -5.42 5.07 1.01
C ILE A 38 -3.94 5.43 1.07
N MET A 39 -3.44 6.19 0.10
CA MET A 39 -2.05 6.62 0.10
C MET A 39 -1.73 7.50 1.30
N CYS A 40 -2.61 8.42 1.65
CA CYS A 40 -2.45 9.25 2.83
C CYS A 40 -2.44 8.42 4.11
N ASP A 41 -3.33 7.43 4.22
CA ASP A 41 -3.39 6.55 5.37
C ASP A 41 -2.10 5.76 5.54
N ILE A 42 -1.54 5.26 4.44
CA ILE A 42 -0.27 4.52 4.45
C ILE A 42 0.85 5.41 4.98
N ILE A 43 0.96 6.62 4.44
CA ILE A 43 2.02 7.54 4.82
C ILE A 43 1.87 7.97 6.29
N ASN A 44 0.64 8.28 6.70
CA ASN A 44 0.36 8.67 8.09
C ASN A 44 0.68 7.53 9.06
N ALA A 45 0.35 6.30 8.72
CA ALA A 45 0.66 5.15 9.54
C ALA A 45 2.18 4.99 9.69
N LYS A 46 2.93 5.15 8.60
CA LYS A 46 4.38 5.05 8.63
C LYS A 46 4.99 6.14 9.51
N LEU A 47 4.52 7.37 9.36
CA LEU A 47 5.02 8.50 10.15
C LEU A 47 4.67 8.36 11.63
N SER A 48 3.56 7.70 11.94
CA SER A 48 3.14 7.45 13.33
C SER A 48 3.86 6.29 13.99
N GLY A 49 4.75 5.61 13.29
CA GLY A 49 5.55 4.54 13.84
C GLY A 49 4.93 3.16 13.77
N TYR A 50 3.80 3.00 13.08
CA TYR A 50 3.21 1.68 12.86
C TYR A 50 4.01 0.91 11.80
N GLU A 51 3.97 -0.41 11.91
CA GLU A 51 4.52 -1.26 10.86
C GLU A 51 3.50 -1.35 9.73
N VAL A 52 3.95 -1.05 8.51
CA VAL A 52 3.11 -1.14 7.31
C VAL A 52 3.63 -2.31 6.48
N HIS A 53 2.79 -3.33 6.30
CA HIS A 53 3.14 -4.53 5.56
C HIS A 53 2.48 -4.50 4.18
N GLY A 54 3.16 -5.10 3.19
CA GLY A 54 2.70 -5.09 1.82
C GLY A 54 3.12 -3.86 1.05
N VAL A 55 3.80 -2.93 1.71
CA VAL A 55 4.30 -1.69 1.09
C VAL A 55 5.78 -1.57 1.41
N GLU A 56 6.59 -1.31 0.40
CA GLU A 56 8.00 -0.99 0.57
C GLU A 56 8.18 0.51 0.45
N PHE A 57 8.94 1.09 1.39
CA PHE A 57 9.25 2.51 1.32
C PHE A 57 10.69 2.68 0.86
N LYS A 58 10.88 3.41 -0.25
CA LYS A 58 12.17 3.76 -0.80
C LYS A 58 12.26 5.27 -0.85
N ASP A 59 13.16 5.85 -0.06
CA ASP A 59 13.29 7.32 0.06
C ASP A 59 11.95 7.99 0.40
N ALA A 60 11.22 7.39 1.35
CA ALA A 60 9.90 7.84 1.79
C ALA A 60 8.80 7.74 0.72
N VAL A 61 9.05 7.03 -0.37
CA VAL A 61 8.08 6.81 -1.45
C VAL A 61 7.53 5.38 -1.32
N PRO A 62 6.21 5.21 -1.24
CA PRO A 62 5.62 3.88 -1.10
C PRO A 62 5.54 3.13 -2.43
N TYR A 63 5.95 1.86 -2.40
CA TYR A 63 5.86 0.93 -3.53
C TYR A 63 5.08 -0.29 -3.07
N MET A 64 4.29 -0.85 -3.94
CA MET A 64 3.67 -2.15 -3.67
C MET A 64 3.38 -2.88 -4.98
N ASN A 65 3.09 -4.17 -4.87
CA ASN A 65 2.73 -4.96 -6.04
C ASN A 65 1.36 -4.55 -6.55
N CYS A 66 1.30 -4.18 -7.82
CA CYS A 66 0.07 -3.78 -8.48
C CYS A 66 -0.19 -4.66 -9.70
N VAL A 67 -1.44 -4.82 -10.03
CA VAL A 67 -1.86 -5.58 -11.22
C VAL A 67 -1.71 -4.71 -12.44
N VAL A 68 -1.11 -5.24 -13.47
CA VAL A 68 -0.91 -4.56 -14.76
C VAL A 68 -1.44 -5.42 -15.91
#